data_229e9c67cb63c4981a3783c21db15acc
#
_entry.id   229e9c67cb63c4981a3783c21db15acc
#
_cell.length_a   1.000
_cell.length_b   1.000
_cell.length_c   1.000
_cell.angle_alpha   90.00
_cell.angle_beta   90.00
_cell.angle_gamma   90.00
#
_symmetry.space_group_name_H-M   'P 1'
#
loop_
_entity.id
_entity.type
_entity.pdbx_description
1 polymer ?
#
loop_
_entity_poly.entity_id
_entity_poly.type
_entity_poly.pdbx_seq_one_letter_code
_entity_poly.pdbx_strand_id
1 'polypeptide(L)'
;LAAAVAAGGGSANAAAATGDELLVAVDNAEVSPSWFMGEELPDRDICYKALLANDPRFDGLLFVGVSSTGIYCRVGICWAKVPKIENCTFFKTAAEAEAAGYRPCLKCRPELAPGEPIAPDADRAVARAALAIREHPGASPIARIAADQGMSERHLRRLFESTYGVAPAAYRETCRLLIAKSLLTDTDLSITRIAFASGFSSVRRFNDAFVNNYRMQPTRFRKRAK
;
A
#
# COMPACT_ATOMS: atom_id res chain seq x y z
N LEU A 1 60.58 15.42 21.51
CA LEU A 1 60.16 16.33 22.57
C LEU A 1 58.67 16.53 22.47
N ALA A 2 57.80 15.83 23.16
CA ALA A 2 57.44 15.90 24.58
C ALA A 2 56.58 17.13 24.92
N ALA A 3 55.40 16.87 25.36
CA ALA A 3 54.56 17.37 26.47
C ALA A 3 53.13 17.58 25.97
N ALA A 4 52.11 16.91 26.35
CA ALA A 4 51.48 16.56 27.64
C ALA A 4 50.67 17.70 28.27
N VAL A 5 49.39 17.33 28.64
CA VAL A 5 48.57 17.84 29.78
C VAL A 5 47.71 19.08 29.44
N ALA A 6 46.41 19.16 29.75
CA ALA A 6 45.68 18.72 30.91
C ALA A 6 44.15 18.77 30.72
N ALA A 7 43.51 18.04 31.57
CA ALA A 7 42.08 17.96 31.85
C ALA A 7 41.44 19.26 32.34
N GLY A 8 40.18 19.44 32.08
CA GLY A 8 39.33 20.42 32.72
C GLY A 8 37.89 19.92 32.74
N GLY A 9 37.46 19.43 33.88
CA GLY A 9 36.10 19.00 34.14
C GLY A 9 35.17 20.23 34.30
N GLY A 10 33.90 19.99 34.01
CA GLY A 10 32.84 20.98 34.17
C GLY A 10 31.47 20.33 34.16
N SER A 11 31.05 19.95 35.34
CA SER A 11 29.71 20.05 35.93
C SER A 11 28.50 19.58 35.12
N ALA A 12 27.91 18.54 35.63
CA ALA A 12 26.54 18.11 35.36
C ALA A 12 25.53 19.24 35.59
N ASN A 13 24.66 19.45 34.63
CA ASN A 13 23.38 20.08 34.89
C ASN A 13 22.28 19.13 34.36
N ALA A 14 21.64 18.43 35.31
CA ALA A 14 20.45 17.65 35.09
C ALA A 14 19.28 18.63 34.88
N ALA A 15 18.88 18.82 33.62
CA ALA A 15 17.60 19.43 33.30
C ALA A 15 16.66 18.29 32.88
N ALA A 16 15.55 18.18 33.62
CA ALA A 16 14.46 17.24 33.38
C ALA A 16 13.96 17.38 31.95
N ALA A 17 14.17 16.38 31.12
CA ALA A 17 13.57 16.27 29.82
C ALA A 17 12.12 15.78 30.00
N THR A 18 11.18 16.67 29.75
CA THR A 18 9.77 16.41 29.53
C THR A 18 9.65 15.54 28.27
N GLY A 19 8.86 14.47 28.43
CA GLY A 19 8.73 13.41 27.40
C GLY A 19 8.14 13.89 26.08
N ASP A 20 8.97 14.19 25.11
CA ASP A 20 8.60 14.28 23.70
C ASP A 20 9.83 14.29 22.74
N GLU A 21 10.91 13.61 23.10
CA GLU A 21 12.08 13.46 22.20
C GLU A 21 12.66 12.04 22.28
N LEU A 22 11.95 11.07 21.68
CA LEU A 22 12.56 9.83 21.23
C LEU A 22 12.37 9.69 19.72
N LEU A 23 12.81 10.68 18.98
CA LEU A 23 13.27 10.49 17.60
C LEU A 23 14.64 9.82 17.67
N VAL A 24 14.64 8.52 17.99
CA VAL A 24 15.82 7.69 17.74
C VAL A 24 16.04 7.73 16.24
N ALA A 25 17.13 8.36 15.82
CA ALA A 25 17.65 8.22 14.45
C ALA A 25 17.90 6.74 14.24
N VAL A 26 16.93 6.04 13.65
CA VAL A 26 17.06 4.65 13.23
C VAL A 26 18.03 4.69 12.06
N ASP A 27 19.21 4.13 12.27
CA ASP A 27 20.22 4.02 11.25
C ASP A 27 19.59 3.29 10.05
N ASN A 28 19.45 3.97 8.91
CA ASN A 28 18.82 3.45 7.68
C ASN A 28 19.50 2.19 7.12
N ALA A 29 20.64 1.79 7.71
CA ALA A 29 21.38 0.58 7.38
C ALA A 29 20.76 -0.70 7.99
N GLU A 30 19.86 -0.62 8.99
CA GLU A 30 19.36 -1.80 9.70
C GLU A 30 18.22 -2.55 9.00
N VAL A 31 17.54 -1.96 8.02
CA VAL A 31 16.43 -2.61 7.32
C VAL A 31 16.63 -2.55 5.81
N SER A 32 16.78 -3.73 5.18
CA SER A 32 16.96 -3.82 3.74
C SER A 32 15.63 -4.03 3.01
N PRO A 33 15.35 -3.29 1.91
CA PRO A 33 14.20 -3.53 1.05
C PRO A 33 14.12 -4.96 0.51
N SER A 34 15.26 -5.66 0.34
CA SER A 34 15.30 -7.04 -0.12
C SER A 34 14.57 -8.02 0.80
N TRP A 35 14.44 -7.72 2.09
CA TRP A 35 13.69 -8.54 3.04
C TRP A 35 12.18 -8.56 2.75
N PHE A 36 11.67 -7.58 2.02
CA PHE A 36 10.27 -7.44 1.65
C PHE A 36 9.94 -8.03 0.27
N MET A 37 10.94 -8.56 -0.43
CA MET A 37 10.76 -9.17 -1.74
C MET A 37 10.44 -10.67 -1.67
N GLY A 38 10.45 -11.29 -0.48
CA GLY A 38 10.06 -12.67 -0.24
C GLY A 38 8.54 -12.91 -0.32
N GLU A 39 8.09 -14.15 -0.18
CA GLU A 39 6.66 -14.51 -0.19
C GLU A 39 5.92 -13.99 1.04
N GLU A 40 6.56 -13.93 2.19
CA GLU A 40 5.99 -13.47 3.46
C GLU A 40 6.57 -12.12 3.86
N LEU A 41 5.80 -11.35 4.61
CA LEU A 41 6.32 -10.14 5.25
C LEU A 41 7.27 -10.53 6.40
N PRO A 42 8.34 -9.74 6.62
CA PRO A 42 9.14 -9.83 7.82
C PRO A 42 8.30 -9.61 9.08
N ASP A 43 8.90 -9.91 10.23
CA ASP A 43 8.27 -9.65 11.52
C ASP A 43 7.76 -8.22 11.64
N ARG A 44 6.69 -8.05 12.41
CA ARG A 44 6.02 -6.77 12.63
C ARG A 44 6.98 -5.65 13.07
N ASP A 45 7.97 -5.97 13.89
CA ASP A 45 8.95 -5.01 14.37
C ASP A 45 9.88 -4.52 13.26
N ILE A 46 10.25 -5.40 12.33
CA ILE A 46 11.03 -5.06 11.12
C ILE A 46 10.20 -4.17 10.21
N CYS A 47 8.94 -4.51 9.96
CA CYS A 47 8.02 -3.69 9.18
C CYS A 47 7.83 -2.30 9.81
N TYR A 48 7.75 -2.23 11.14
CA TYR A 48 7.63 -0.95 11.85
C TYR A 48 8.92 -0.11 11.78
N LYS A 49 10.09 -0.74 11.85
CA LYS A 49 11.37 -0.05 11.61
C LYS A 49 11.43 0.55 10.20
N ALA A 50 10.99 -0.20 9.17
CA ALA A 50 10.89 0.32 7.81
C ALA A 50 9.94 1.54 7.71
N LEU A 51 8.82 1.52 8.45
CA LEU A 51 7.90 2.65 8.54
C LEU A 51 8.55 3.88 9.20
N LEU A 52 9.28 3.68 10.30
CA LEU A 52 10.01 4.75 11.00
C LEU A 52 11.12 5.35 10.15
N ALA A 53 11.84 4.52 9.39
CA ALA A 53 12.91 4.96 8.50
C ALA A 53 12.41 5.93 7.42
N ASN A 54 11.13 5.87 7.07
CA ASN A 54 10.50 6.70 6.03
C ASN A 54 11.31 6.76 4.72
N ASP A 55 11.90 5.62 4.33
CA ASP A 55 12.78 5.51 3.19
C ASP A 55 11.98 5.20 1.92
N PRO A 56 12.10 6.02 0.86
CA PRO A 56 11.39 5.81 -0.40
C PRO A 56 11.64 4.45 -1.06
N ARG A 57 12.72 3.75 -0.71
CA ARG A 57 13.01 2.40 -1.22
C ARG A 57 11.96 1.35 -0.83
N PHE A 58 11.17 1.60 0.22
CA PHE A 58 10.06 0.72 0.63
C PHE A 58 8.75 1.00 -0.10
N ASP A 59 8.72 2.03 -0.94
CA ASP A 59 7.51 2.39 -1.67
C ASP A 59 7.09 1.29 -2.65
N GLY A 60 5.83 0.86 -2.52
CA GLY A 60 5.29 -0.27 -3.30
C GLY A 60 5.65 -1.66 -2.77
N LEU A 61 6.57 -1.77 -1.79
CA LEU A 61 6.95 -3.05 -1.17
C LEU A 61 6.19 -3.33 0.12
N LEU A 62 5.73 -2.28 0.80
CA LEU A 62 5.09 -2.37 2.09
C LEU A 62 4.00 -1.30 2.24
N PHE A 63 2.86 -1.71 2.76
CA PHE A 63 1.73 -0.84 3.11
C PHE A 63 1.41 -0.99 4.59
N VAL A 64 0.98 0.10 5.23
CA VAL A 64 0.58 0.10 6.63
C VAL A 64 -0.89 0.51 6.78
N GLY A 65 -1.70 -0.35 7.37
CA GLY A 65 -3.05 -0.06 7.82
C GLY A 65 -3.04 0.47 9.25
N VAL A 66 -3.71 1.60 9.47
CA VAL A 66 -3.79 2.25 10.78
C VAL A 66 -5.19 2.02 11.36
N SER A 67 -5.30 1.13 12.36
CA SER A 67 -6.59 0.70 12.93
C SER A 67 -7.39 1.86 13.52
N SER A 68 -6.73 2.84 14.14
CA SER A 68 -7.40 4.00 14.75
C SER A 68 -8.10 4.92 13.72
N THR A 69 -7.70 4.87 12.46
CA THR A 69 -8.27 5.71 11.39
C THR A 69 -8.97 4.92 10.29
N GLY A 70 -8.74 3.61 10.22
CA GLY A 70 -9.19 2.74 9.14
C GLY A 70 -8.56 3.10 7.78
N ILE A 71 -7.36 3.72 7.79
CA ILE A 71 -6.67 4.17 6.58
C ILE A 71 -5.41 3.34 6.38
N TYR A 72 -5.11 2.95 5.13
CA TYR A 72 -3.80 2.41 4.80
C TYR A 72 -2.97 3.41 3.99
N CYS A 73 -1.64 3.35 4.18
CA CYS A 73 -0.67 4.26 3.61
C CYS A 73 0.49 3.51 2.95
N ARG A 74 1.21 4.20 2.06
CA ARG A 74 2.50 3.77 1.52
C ARG A 74 3.58 3.98 2.57
N VAL A 75 4.40 2.98 2.82
CA VAL A 75 5.60 3.12 3.65
C VAL A 75 6.70 3.80 2.83
N GLY A 76 7.43 4.71 3.45
CA GLY A 76 8.53 5.45 2.82
C GLY A 76 8.11 6.71 2.03
N ILE A 77 6.82 6.93 1.79
CA ILE A 77 6.33 8.09 1.02
C ILE A 77 5.31 8.92 1.80
N CYS A 78 4.57 8.29 2.70
CA CYS A 78 3.52 9.00 3.42
C CYS A 78 4.11 9.93 4.50
N TRP A 79 3.85 11.22 4.35
CA TRP A 79 4.27 12.28 5.28
C TRP A 79 3.23 12.55 6.40
N ALA A 80 2.32 11.62 6.63
CA ALA A 80 1.44 11.66 7.79
C ALA A 80 2.24 11.29 9.06
N LYS A 81 1.75 11.74 10.24
CA LYS A 81 2.35 11.35 11.51
C LYS A 81 2.41 9.82 11.62
N VAL A 82 3.56 9.29 11.99
CA VAL A 82 3.75 7.85 12.18
C VAL A 82 2.84 7.38 13.32
N PRO A 83 2.01 6.35 13.07
CA PRO A 83 1.14 5.79 14.11
C PRO A 83 1.97 4.96 15.10
N LYS A 84 1.41 4.73 16.29
CA LYS A 84 2.00 3.80 17.25
C LYS A 84 1.92 2.36 16.71
N ILE A 85 2.91 1.52 17.06
CA ILE A 85 3.02 0.16 16.54
C ILE A 85 1.77 -0.69 16.82
N GLU A 86 1.13 -0.50 17.98
CA GLU A 86 -0.07 -1.24 18.34
C GLU A 86 -1.25 -1.00 17.39
N ASN A 87 -1.25 0.14 16.68
CA ASN A 87 -2.28 0.50 15.71
C ASN A 87 -1.89 0.16 14.26
N CYS A 88 -0.73 -0.47 14.04
CA CYS A 88 -0.23 -0.78 12.70
C CYS A 88 -0.54 -2.25 12.34
N THR A 89 -1.07 -2.45 11.15
CA THR A 89 -1.13 -3.74 10.46
C THR A 89 -0.42 -3.57 9.13
N PHE A 90 0.48 -4.49 8.79
CA PHE A 90 1.28 -4.38 7.58
C PHE A 90 0.77 -5.32 6.50
N PHE A 91 0.88 -4.89 5.24
CA PHE A 91 0.40 -5.58 4.06
C PHE A 91 1.42 -5.49 2.93
N LYS A 92 1.50 -6.52 2.10
CA LYS A 92 2.32 -6.52 0.89
C LYS A 92 1.69 -5.70 -0.23
N THR A 93 0.38 -5.74 -0.32
CA THR A 93 -0.36 -5.11 -1.42
C THR A 93 -1.46 -4.19 -0.91
N ALA A 94 -1.81 -3.20 -1.73
CA ALA A 94 -2.96 -2.36 -1.51
C ALA A 94 -4.27 -3.17 -1.44
N ALA A 95 -4.37 -4.23 -2.26
CA ALA A 95 -5.54 -5.11 -2.30
C ALA A 95 -5.76 -5.86 -0.98
N GLU A 96 -4.68 -6.35 -0.34
CA GLU A 96 -4.76 -6.98 0.99
C GLU A 96 -5.26 -5.99 2.05
N ALA A 97 -4.73 -4.77 2.04
CA ALA A 97 -5.15 -3.74 2.98
C ALA A 97 -6.64 -3.38 2.81
N GLU A 98 -7.11 -3.30 1.56
CA GLU A 98 -8.53 -3.04 1.27
C GLU A 98 -9.42 -4.23 1.64
N ALA A 99 -8.98 -5.47 1.36
CA ALA A 99 -9.68 -6.68 1.79
C ALA A 99 -9.80 -6.78 3.32
N ALA A 100 -8.79 -6.27 4.06
CA ALA A 100 -8.82 -6.14 5.52
C ALA A 100 -9.70 -4.97 6.03
N GLY A 101 -10.35 -4.23 5.13
CA GLY A 101 -11.30 -3.17 5.46
C GLY A 101 -10.70 -1.78 5.65
N TYR A 102 -9.43 -1.59 5.33
CA TYR A 102 -8.81 -0.28 5.34
C TYR A 102 -9.15 0.50 4.06
N ARG A 103 -9.28 1.82 4.15
CA ARG A 103 -9.45 2.71 3.00
C ARG A 103 -8.14 3.39 2.62
N PRO A 104 -7.92 3.71 1.34
CA PRO A 104 -6.67 4.32 0.91
C PRO A 104 -6.50 5.75 1.45
N CYS A 105 -5.25 6.11 1.73
CA CYS A 105 -4.86 7.43 2.18
C CYS A 105 -5.00 8.48 1.06
N LEU A 106 -5.58 9.63 1.37
CA LEU A 106 -5.70 10.75 0.41
C LEU A 106 -4.38 11.47 0.17
N LYS A 107 -3.45 11.44 1.15
CA LYS A 107 -2.17 12.17 1.07
C LYS A 107 -1.15 11.44 0.21
N CYS A 108 -0.84 10.18 0.53
CA CYS A 108 0.20 9.44 -0.16
C CYS A 108 -0.28 8.71 -1.42
N ARG A 109 -1.58 8.68 -1.69
CA ARG A 109 -2.16 8.10 -2.91
C ARG A 109 -1.59 6.71 -3.22
N PRO A 110 -1.94 5.69 -2.40
CA PRO A 110 -1.38 4.34 -2.57
C PRO A 110 -1.63 3.72 -3.95
N GLU A 111 -2.62 4.20 -4.69
CA GLU A 111 -2.87 3.83 -6.08
C GLU A 111 -1.74 4.21 -7.05
N LEU A 112 -0.84 5.09 -6.65
CA LEU A 112 0.33 5.51 -7.43
C LEU A 112 1.61 4.80 -6.98
N ALA A 113 1.53 3.86 -6.03
CA ALA A 113 2.69 3.11 -5.58
C ALA A 113 3.35 2.38 -6.78
N PRO A 114 4.67 2.48 -6.94
CA PRO A 114 5.36 1.71 -7.96
C PRO A 114 5.25 0.23 -7.64
N GLY A 115 4.91 -0.53 -8.63
CA GLY A 115 5.00 -1.97 -8.73
C GLY A 115 4.62 -2.82 -7.52
N GLU A 116 4.20 -4.03 -7.80
CA GLU A 116 4.14 -5.10 -6.81
C GLU A 116 5.51 -5.78 -6.72
N PRO A 117 5.85 -6.36 -5.55
CA PRO A 117 7.06 -7.19 -5.46
C PRO A 117 7.04 -8.26 -6.55
N ILE A 118 8.15 -8.43 -7.23
CA ILE A 118 8.28 -9.45 -8.29
C ILE A 118 8.16 -10.82 -7.61
N ALA A 119 7.11 -11.54 -7.95
CA ALA A 119 6.91 -12.91 -7.49
C ALA A 119 8.05 -13.84 -7.97
N PRO A 120 8.42 -14.87 -7.20
CA PRO A 120 9.39 -15.88 -7.61
C PRO A 120 9.06 -16.52 -8.96
N ASP A 121 10.05 -17.10 -9.63
CA ASP A 121 9.94 -17.65 -10.99
C ASP A 121 8.80 -18.67 -11.22
N ALA A 122 8.36 -19.37 -10.18
CA ALA A 122 7.23 -20.29 -10.21
C ALA A 122 5.89 -19.60 -10.55
N ASP A 123 5.78 -18.28 -10.29
CA ASP A 123 4.52 -17.53 -10.42
C ASP A 123 4.48 -16.52 -11.57
N ARG A 124 5.37 -16.66 -12.56
CA ARG A 124 5.39 -15.76 -13.74
C ARG A 124 4.02 -15.66 -14.42
N ALA A 125 3.27 -16.76 -14.46
CA ALA A 125 1.93 -16.78 -15.06
C ALA A 125 0.92 -15.98 -14.22
N VAL A 126 1.02 -16.09 -12.89
CA VAL A 126 0.18 -15.33 -11.95
C VAL A 126 0.55 -13.84 -11.99
N ALA A 127 1.83 -13.51 -12.05
CA ALA A 127 2.30 -12.13 -12.20
C ALA A 127 1.83 -11.50 -13.52
N ARG A 128 1.86 -12.25 -14.64
CA ARG A 128 1.30 -11.77 -15.91
C ARG A 128 -0.22 -11.58 -15.85
N ALA A 129 -0.93 -12.48 -15.16
CA ALA A 129 -2.37 -12.33 -14.95
C ALA A 129 -2.68 -11.08 -14.11
N ALA A 130 -1.92 -10.82 -13.04
CA ALA A 130 -2.07 -9.63 -12.21
C ALA A 130 -1.80 -8.35 -13.01
N LEU A 131 -0.74 -8.35 -13.83
CA LEU A 131 -0.41 -7.24 -14.72
C LEU A 131 -1.56 -6.95 -15.71
N ALA A 132 -2.09 -8.00 -16.36
CA ALA A 132 -3.21 -7.86 -17.29
C ALA A 132 -4.47 -7.30 -16.61
N ILE A 133 -4.76 -7.72 -15.38
CA ILE A 133 -5.86 -7.18 -14.58
C ILE A 133 -5.62 -5.72 -14.23
N ARG A 134 -4.40 -5.34 -13.84
CA ARG A 134 -4.05 -3.99 -13.42
C ARG A 134 -4.09 -2.99 -14.58
N GLU A 135 -3.52 -3.36 -15.72
CA GLU A 135 -3.48 -2.47 -16.89
C GLU A 135 -4.85 -2.26 -17.50
N HIS A 136 -5.66 -3.31 -17.56
CA HIS A 136 -6.98 -3.28 -18.22
C HIS A 136 -8.06 -3.97 -17.40
N PRO A 137 -8.44 -3.45 -16.22
CA PRO A 137 -9.34 -4.15 -15.29
C PRO A 137 -10.76 -4.34 -15.81
N GLY A 138 -11.13 -3.65 -16.89
CA GLY A 138 -12.43 -3.77 -17.57
C GLY A 138 -12.42 -4.67 -18.83
N ALA A 139 -11.25 -5.02 -19.36
CA ALA A 139 -11.14 -5.53 -20.73
C ALA A 139 -11.57 -7.00 -20.89
N SER A 140 -11.17 -7.89 -19.98
CA SER A 140 -11.37 -9.34 -20.18
C SER A 140 -11.95 -10.04 -18.95
N PRO A 141 -12.79 -11.08 -19.12
CA PRO A 141 -13.18 -11.96 -18.01
C PRO A 141 -11.96 -12.63 -17.35
N ILE A 142 -12.04 -12.98 -16.05
CA ILE A 142 -10.96 -13.69 -15.35
C ILE A 142 -10.66 -15.04 -16.03
N ALA A 143 -11.70 -15.75 -16.48
CA ALA A 143 -11.55 -17.00 -17.21
C ALA A 143 -10.68 -16.85 -18.47
N ARG A 144 -10.82 -15.75 -19.21
CA ARG A 144 -10.00 -15.48 -20.40
C ARG A 144 -8.55 -15.20 -20.00
N ILE A 145 -8.33 -14.38 -18.98
CA ILE A 145 -6.98 -14.10 -18.46
C ILE A 145 -6.29 -15.40 -18.01
N ALA A 146 -7.02 -16.30 -17.35
CA ALA A 146 -6.50 -17.61 -16.96
C ALA A 146 -6.11 -18.45 -18.18
N ALA A 147 -7.00 -18.52 -19.19
CA ALA A 147 -6.75 -19.26 -20.42
C ALA A 147 -5.51 -18.73 -21.17
N ASP A 148 -5.31 -17.41 -21.22
CA ASP A 148 -4.15 -16.78 -21.85
C ASP A 148 -2.83 -17.14 -21.12
N GLN A 149 -2.90 -17.59 -19.86
CA GLN A 149 -1.77 -18.13 -19.10
C GLN A 149 -1.71 -19.67 -19.12
N GLY A 150 -2.51 -20.34 -19.96
CA GLY A 150 -2.52 -21.79 -20.08
C GLY A 150 -3.13 -22.53 -18.88
N MET A 151 -3.98 -21.87 -18.08
CA MET A 151 -4.56 -22.45 -16.87
C MET A 151 -6.08 -22.27 -16.78
N SER A 152 -6.73 -23.08 -15.93
CA SER A 152 -8.14 -22.91 -15.61
C SER A 152 -8.33 -21.73 -14.63
N GLU A 153 -9.53 -21.12 -14.64
CA GLU A 153 -9.87 -20.04 -13.69
C GLU A 153 -9.73 -20.49 -12.23
N ARG A 154 -10.10 -21.74 -11.91
CA ARG A 154 -9.92 -22.32 -10.56
C ARG A 154 -8.45 -22.41 -10.18
N HIS A 155 -7.58 -22.80 -11.12
CA HIS A 155 -6.14 -22.90 -10.87
C HIS A 155 -5.53 -21.51 -10.66
N LEU A 156 -5.86 -20.57 -11.56
CA LEU A 156 -5.44 -19.17 -11.39
C LEU A 156 -5.89 -18.61 -10.05
N ARG A 157 -7.15 -18.82 -9.65
CA ARG A 157 -7.66 -18.33 -8.38
C ARG A 157 -6.83 -18.85 -7.20
N ARG A 158 -6.58 -20.15 -7.13
CA ARG A 158 -5.78 -20.74 -6.04
C ARG A 158 -4.38 -20.18 -5.96
N LEU A 159 -3.68 -20.06 -7.09
CA LEU A 159 -2.34 -19.50 -7.15
C LEU A 159 -2.36 -18.01 -6.81
N PHE A 160 -3.35 -17.28 -7.30
CA PHE A 160 -3.48 -15.85 -7.06
C PHE A 160 -3.75 -15.55 -5.57
N GLU A 161 -4.61 -16.35 -4.92
CA GLU A 161 -4.86 -16.26 -3.48
C GLU A 161 -3.60 -16.62 -2.66
N SER A 162 -2.79 -17.58 -3.10
CA SER A 162 -1.52 -17.90 -2.42
C SER A 162 -0.45 -16.81 -2.60
N THR A 163 -0.42 -16.15 -3.76
CA THR A 163 0.61 -15.13 -4.07
C THR A 163 0.23 -13.74 -3.57
N TYR A 164 -1.04 -13.33 -3.74
CA TYR A 164 -1.51 -11.97 -3.46
C TYR A 164 -2.45 -11.87 -2.24
N GLY A 165 -2.75 -12.98 -1.59
CA GLY A 165 -3.65 -13.01 -0.42
C GLY A 165 -5.13 -12.78 -0.74
N VAL A 166 -5.48 -12.51 -2.00
CA VAL A 166 -6.84 -12.17 -2.43
C VAL A 166 -7.20 -12.84 -3.75
N ALA A 167 -8.50 -13.06 -3.99
CA ALA A 167 -8.98 -13.62 -5.26
C ALA A 167 -8.77 -12.64 -6.43
N PRO A 168 -8.55 -13.12 -7.67
CA PRO A 168 -8.39 -12.25 -8.86
C PRO A 168 -9.53 -11.26 -9.07
N ALA A 169 -10.76 -11.62 -8.70
CA ALA A 169 -11.93 -10.75 -8.81
C ALA A 169 -11.88 -9.57 -7.82
N ALA A 170 -11.45 -9.82 -6.57
CA ALA A 170 -11.26 -8.80 -5.56
C ALA A 170 -10.12 -7.86 -5.96
N TYR A 171 -9.00 -8.41 -6.39
CA TYR A 171 -7.87 -7.64 -6.91
C TYR A 171 -8.29 -6.72 -8.07
N ARG A 172 -9.08 -7.25 -9.02
CA ARG A 172 -9.64 -6.45 -10.12
C ARG A 172 -10.52 -5.30 -9.63
N GLU A 173 -11.36 -5.54 -8.63
CA GLU A 173 -12.23 -4.50 -8.06
C GLU A 173 -11.37 -3.40 -7.44
N THR A 174 -10.34 -3.75 -6.69
CA THR A 174 -9.36 -2.80 -6.16
C THR A 174 -8.72 -1.97 -7.27
N CYS A 175 -8.22 -2.59 -8.35
CA CYS A 175 -7.64 -1.88 -9.48
C CYS A 175 -8.62 -0.86 -10.11
N ARG A 176 -9.88 -1.27 -10.31
CA ARG A 176 -10.94 -0.38 -10.83
C ARG A 176 -11.18 0.80 -9.90
N LEU A 177 -11.23 0.56 -8.60
CA LEU A 177 -11.46 1.59 -7.60
C LEU A 177 -10.27 2.57 -7.50
N LEU A 178 -9.04 2.08 -7.63
CA LEU A 178 -7.84 2.92 -7.67
C LEU A 178 -7.85 3.85 -8.89
N ILE A 179 -8.17 3.33 -10.08
CA ILE A 179 -8.34 4.15 -11.30
C ILE A 179 -9.46 5.18 -11.11
N ALA A 180 -10.61 4.76 -10.58
CA ALA A 180 -11.73 5.67 -10.34
C ALA A 180 -11.35 6.78 -9.36
N LYS A 181 -10.62 6.45 -8.30
CA LYS A 181 -10.12 7.42 -7.31
C LYS A 181 -9.20 8.44 -7.98
N SER A 182 -8.23 8.01 -8.77
CA SER A 182 -7.33 8.88 -9.52
C SER A 182 -8.13 9.82 -10.46
N LEU A 183 -9.07 9.27 -11.24
CA LEU A 183 -9.90 10.08 -12.13
C LEU A 183 -10.80 11.08 -11.38
N LEU A 184 -11.31 10.71 -10.21
CA LEU A 184 -12.09 11.63 -9.35
C LEU A 184 -11.26 12.79 -8.83
N THR A 185 -9.99 12.57 -8.54
CA THR A 185 -9.06 13.56 -7.99
C THR A 185 -8.50 14.49 -9.09
N ASP A 186 -8.07 13.89 -10.19
CA ASP A 186 -7.23 14.54 -11.18
C ASP A 186 -8.00 15.10 -12.37
N THR A 187 -9.31 14.77 -12.51
CA THR A 187 -10.12 15.17 -13.66
C THR A 187 -11.49 15.71 -13.27
N ASP A 188 -12.12 16.42 -14.21
CA ASP A 188 -13.51 16.90 -14.09
C ASP A 188 -14.51 16.01 -14.84
N LEU A 189 -14.12 14.78 -15.18
CA LEU A 189 -15.01 13.81 -15.84
C LEU A 189 -16.29 13.56 -15.01
N SER A 190 -17.42 13.38 -15.67
CA SER A 190 -18.65 13.00 -14.98
C SER A 190 -18.52 11.66 -14.27
N ILE A 191 -19.28 11.45 -13.20
CA ILE A 191 -19.30 10.18 -12.45
C ILE A 191 -19.58 8.99 -13.38
N THR A 192 -20.49 9.18 -14.34
CA THR A 192 -20.80 8.15 -15.34
C THR A 192 -19.58 7.80 -16.19
N ARG A 193 -18.86 8.80 -16.69
CA ARG A 193 -17.65 8.56 -17.49
C ARG A 193 -16.56 7.91 -16.69
N ILE A 194 -16.38 8.28 -15.43
CA ILE A 194 -15.40 7.66 -14.52
C ILE A 194 -15.76 6.20 -14.27
N ALA A 195 -17.03 5.87 -14.02
CA ALA A 195 -17.44 4.49 -13.79
C ALA A 195 -17.03 3.57 -14.96
N PHE A 196 -17.33 3.97 -16.19
CA PHE A 196 -16.97 3.17 -17.36
C PHE A 196 -15.47 3.20 -17.66
N ALA A 197 -14.80 4.35 -17.54
CA ALA A 197 -13.36 4.48 -17.74
C ALA A 197 -12.55 3.63 -16.74
N SER A 198 -13.09 3.43 -15.53
CA SER A 198 -12.49 2.54 -14.51
C SER A 198 -12.79 1.06 -14.74
N GLY A 199 -13.55 0.71 -15.79
CA GLY A 199 -13.86 -0.68 -16.13
C GLY A 199 -15.08 -1.27 -15.44
N PHE A 200 -15.94 -0.46 -14.78
CA PHE A 200 -17.23 -0.95 -14.28
C PHE A 200 -18.25 -1.07 -15.41
N SER A 201 -19.09 -2.10 -15.34
CA SER A 201 -20.14 -2.34 -16.32
C SER A 201 -21.40 -1.49 -16.11
N SER A 202 -21.53 -0.80 -14.97
CA SER A 202 -22.63 0.13 -14.69
C SER A 202 -22.26 1.11 -13.58
N VAL A 203 -22.89 2.29 -13.62
CA VAL A 203 -22.73 3.33 -12.59
C VAL A 203 -23.22 2.82 -11.21
N ARG A 204 -24.26 1.98 -11.18
CA ARG A 204 -24.74 1.38 -9.94
C ARG A 204 -23.66 0.53 -9.28
N ARG A 205 -23.07 -0.43 -10.01
CA ARG A 205 -21.98 -1.28 -9.49
C ARG A 205 -20.78 -0.46 -9.04
N PHE A 206 -20.45 0.58 -9.79
CA PHE A 206 -19.39 1.51 -9.39
C PHE A 206 -19.71 2.19 -8.05
N ASN A 207 -20.90 2.77 -7.90
CA ASN A 207 -21.29 3.46 -6.66
C ASN A 207 -21.29 2.49 -5.48
N ASP A 208 -21.86 1.29 -5.66
CA ASP A 208 -21.93 0.27 -4.59
C ASP A 208 -20.51 -0.14 -4.16
N ALA A 209 -19.64 -0.49 -5.10
CA ALA A 209 -18.24 -0.85 -4.83
C ALA A 209 -17.48 0.31 -4.16
N PHE A 210 -17.66 1.53 -4.66
CA PHE A 210 -17.00 2.71 -4.12
C PHE A 210 -17.44 3.02 -2.68
N VAL A 211 -18.74 2.96 -2.41
CA VAL A 211 -19.29 3.18 -1.05
C VAL A 211 -18.84 2.09 -0.10
N ASN A 212 -18.88 0.82 -0.53
CA ASN A 212 -18.44 -0.30 0.30
C ASN A 212 -16.97 -0.16 0.71
N ASN A 213 -16.12 0.29 -0.20
CA ASN A 213 -14.68 0.39 0.03
C ASN A 213 -14.28 1.68 0.77
N TYR A 214 -14.76 2.85 0.30
CA TYR A 214 -14.35 4.16 0.84
C TYR A 214 -15.32 4.75 1.89
N ARG A 215 -16.44 4.06 2.17
CA ARG A 215 -17.48 4.51 3.11
C ARG A 215 -18.05 5.89 2.80
N MET A 216 -17.99 6.30 1.54
CA MET A 216 -18.55 7.56 1.07
C MET A 216 -18.90 7.53 -0.42
N GLN A 217 -19.81 8.42 -0.84
CA GLN A 217 -20.19 8.56 -2.24
C GLN A 217 -19.04 9.14 -3.09
N PRO A 218 -18.88 8.74 -4.35
CA PRO A 218 -17.86 9.28 -5.25
C PRO A 218 -17.90 10.81 -5.39
N THR A 219 -19.09 11.40 -5.41
CA THR A 219 -19.27 12.85 -5.45
C THR A 219 -18.74 13.55 -4.22
N ARG A 220 -18.96 12.97 -3.03
CA ARG A 220 -18.43 13.50 -1.77
C ARG A 220 -16.91 13.35 -1.70
N PHE A 221 -16.40 12.23 -2.21
CA PHE A 221 -14.97 11.98 -2.30
C PHE A 221 -14.28 13.07 -3.13
N ARG A 222 -14.79 13.36 -4.34
CA ARG A 222 -14.28 14.42 -5.21
C ARG A 222 -14.20 15.79 -4.52
N LYS A 223 -15.25 16.18 -3.79
CA LYS A 223 -15.29 17.47 -3.07
C LYS A 223 -14.25 17.57 -1.94
N ARG A 224 -13.79 16.44 -1.40
CA ARG A 224 -12.76 16.42 -0.34
C ARG A 224 -11.33 16.34 -0.88
N ALA A 225 -11.18 15.88 -2.10
CA ALA A 225 -9.88 15.68 -2.74
C ALA A 225 -9.41 16.92 -3.52
N LYS A 226 -10.33 17.82 -3.88
CA LYS A 226 -10.08 19.15 -4.43
C LYS A 226 -10.10 20.20 -3.32
#